data_60446fdad00a7951f8fea1a75f564305
#
_entry.id   60446fdad00a7951f8fea1a75f564305
#
_cell.length_a   1.000
_cell.length_b   1.000
_cell.length_c   1.000
_cell.angle_alpha   90.00
_cell.angle_beta   90.00
_cell.angle_gamma   90.00
#
_symmetry.space_group_name_H-M   'P 1'
#
loop_
_entity.id
_entity.type
_entity.pdbx_description
1 polymer ?
#
loop_
_entity_poly.entity_id
_entity_poly.type
_entity_poly.pdbx_seq_one_letter_code
_entity_poly.pdbx_strand_id
1 'polypeptide(L)'
;MKISIYSILTALVFAISINAAAQKAEPTITFYSIEDKDSVTMHPGEETTQQAPLDVTLLANITEADGWTCKPEWRIYDASSEDAETPLLTRFEPTTQYTITKSGKYEMQFFVTFINPEGQEFEYEFDPMSVSISTSKLSCPDGFSPNNDGYNDVFHVTYQSIVKMEGRFFNRWGQRLYSFDLSNVDEGWDGKVDGKVIKDGVYFLNLQAVGSDGAKYDIKKAINVLTGYRENE
;
A
#
# COMPACT_ATOMS: atom_id res chain seq x y z
N MET A 1 -19.10 35.73 -13.71
CA MET A 1 -17.95 36.02 -12.82
C MET A 1 -18.45 35.86 -11.39
N LYS A 2 -18.31 34.67 -10.80
CA LYS A 2 -18.71 34.37 -9.42
C LYS A 2 -17.43 34.39 -8.60
N ILE A 3 -17.33 35.35 -7.69
CA ILE A 3 -16.25 35.50 -6.74
C ILE A 3 -16.57 34.58 -5.57
N SER A 4 -15.79 33.54 -5.38
CA SER A 4 -15.84 32.68 -4.19
C SER A 4 -15.11 33.39 -3.05
N ILE A 5 -15.84 33.68 -1.98
CA ILE A 5 -15.31 34.29 -0.78
C ILE A 5 -14.89 33.16 0.14
N TYR A 6 -13.60 32.86 0.16
CA TYR A 6 -13.02 32.02 1.22
C TYR A 6 -12.96 32.87 2.49
N SER A 7 -13.79 32.57 3.48
CA SER A 7 -13.69 33.17 4.79
C SER A 7 -12.50 32.56 5.55
N ILE A 8 -11.42 33.30 5.62
CA ILE A 8 -10.28 33.01 6.52
C ILE A 8 -10.79 33.24 7.94
N LEU A 9 -11.09 32.19 8.66
CA LEU A 9 -11.35 32.24 10.09
C LEU A 9 -10.00 32.25 10.82
N THR A 10 -9.49 33.47 11.10
CA THR A 10 -8.33 33.66 11.96
C THR A 10 -8.73 33.31 13.39
N ALA A 11 -8.28 32.13 13.86
CA ALA A 11 -8.40 31.77 15.26
C ALA A 11 -7.52 32.71 16.11
N LEU A 12 -8.14 33.58 16.86
CA LEU A 12 -7.48 34.46 17.84
C LEU A 12 -7.13 33.60 19.06
N VAL A 13 -5.88 33.12 19.13
CA VAL A 13 -5.37 32.40 20.30
C VAL A 13 -5.20 33.40 21.46
N PHE A 14 -6.13 33.37 22.39
CA PHE A 14 -5.94 34.00 23.70
C PHE A 14 -5.04 33.08 24.55
N ALA A 15 -3.76 33.40 24.63
CA ALA A 15 -2.84 32.72 25.52
C ALA A 15 -3.15 33.06 26.97
N ILE A 16 -3.98 32.28 27.64
CA ILE A 16 -4.03 32.20 29.09
C ILE A 16 -2.98 31.21 29.52
N SER A 17 -1.87 31.68 30.06
CA SER A 17 -0.83 30.84 30.67
C SER A 17 -1.34 30.25 31.98
N ILE A 18 -2.01 29.09 31.89
CA ILE A 18 -2.22 28.19 33.00
C ILE A 18 -1.25 27.03 32.76
N ASN A 19 -0.40 26.74 33.78
CA ASN A 19 0.41 25.50 33.80
C ASN A 19 -0.53 24.30 33.91
N ALA A 20 -1.13 23.91 32.80
CA ALA A 20 -1.83 22.64 32.66
C ALA A 20 -0.95 21.74 31.82
N ALA A 21 -0.76 20.50 32.24
CA ALA A 21 -0.25 19.46 31.36
C ALA A 21 -1.14 19.46 30.11
N ALA A 22 -0.59 19.89 28.98
CA ALA A 22 -1.39 20.13 27.79
C ALA A 22 -1.80 18.78 27.19
N GLN A 23 -3.10 18.61 26.94
CA GLN A 23 -3.55 17.55 26.07
C GLN A 23 -2.88 17.72 24.72
N LYS A 24 -2.37 16.65 24.18
CA LYS A 24 -1.67 16.66 22.90
C LYS A 24 -2.11 15.46 22.08
N ALA A 25 -2.30 15.67 20.80
CA ALA A 25 -2.40 14.60 19.82
C ALA A 25 -1.32 14.83 18.75
N GLU A 26 -0.65 13.74 18.38
CA GLU A 26 0.35 13.73 17.31
C GLU A 26 0.00 12.62 16.33
N PRO A 27 -1.08 12.80 15.52
CA PRO A 27 -1.53 11.74 14.65
C PRO A 27 -0.48 11.40 13.60
N THR A 28 -0.30 10.10 13.36
CA THR A 28 0.59 9.57 12.33
C THR A 28 -0.08 8.43 11.60
N ILE A 29 0.33 8.19 10.36
CA ILE A 29 0.08 6.93 9.67
C ILE A 29 1.39 6.21 9.42
N THR A 30 1.39 4.89 9.52
CA THR A 30 2.55 4.04 9.26
C THR A 30 2.21 2.92 8.31
N PHE A 31 3.13 2.59 7.42
CA PHE A 31 3.01 1.48 6.48
C PHE A 31 4.40 0.99 6.06
N TYR A 32 4.46 -0.20 5.47
CA TYR A 32 5.69 -0.71 4.86
C TYR A 32 5.72 -0.33 3.37
N SER A 33 6.75 0.42 2.95
CA SER A 33 7.00 0.75 1.54
C SER A 33 7.74 -0.39 0.86
N ILE A 34 7.13 -0.98 -0.18
CA ILE A 34 7.76 -2.04 -0.97
C ILE A 34 8.95 -1.49 -1.77
N GLU A 35 8.87 -0.24 -2.21
CA GLU A 35 9.91 0.42 -2.99
C GLU A 35 11.15 0.70 -2.14
N ASP A 36 10.97 1.29 -0.96
CA ASP A 36 12.05 1.64 -0.04
C ASP A 36 12.53 0.44 0.80
N LYS A 37 11.72 -0.62 0.87
CA LYS A 37 11.91 -1.81 1.74
C LYS A 37 12.06 -1.45 3.21
N ASP A 38 11.31 -0.45 3.65
CA ASP A 38 11.34 0.06 5.01
C ASP A 38 9.95 0.53 5.49
N SER A 39 9.81 0.71 6.80
CA SER A 39 8.64 1.30 7.41
C SER A 39 8.67 2.82 7.26
N VAL A 40 7.60 3.37 6.71
CA VAL A 40 7.40 4.81 6.55
C VAL A 40 6.40 5.30 7.58
N THR A 41 6.70 6.44 8.20
CA THR A 41 5.78 7.18 9.08
C THR A 41 5.50 8.53 8.44
N MET A 42 4.22 8.88 8.33
CA MET A 42 3.77 10.18 7.81
C MET A 42 3.08 10.99 8.89
N HIS A 43 3.24 12.29 8.78
CA HIS A 43 2.64 13.31 9.65
C HIS A 43 1.59 14.13 8.90
N PRO A 44 0.70 14.87 9.61
CA PRO A 44 -0.28 15.75 8.98
C PRO A 44 0.33 16.69 7.93
N GLY A 45 -0.31 16.79 6.78
CA GLY A 45 0.11 17.61 5.64
C GLY A 45 1.12 16.93 4.69
N GLU A 46 1.58 15.71 4.99
CA GLU A 46 2.50 14.99 4.11
C GLU A 46 1.78 14.20 3.03
N GLU A 47 2.47 13.99 1.90
CA GLU A 47 1.98 13.24 0.74
C GLU A 47 3.02 12.21 0.29
N THR A 48 2.53 11.06 -0.20
CA THR A 48 3.38 9.99 -0.78
C THR A 48 2.68 9.27 -1.92
N THR A 49 3.47 8.55 -2.74
CA THR A 49 2.94 7.60 -3.74
C THR A 49 3.44 6.20 -3.42
N GLN A 50 2.52 5.24 -3.37
CA GLN A 50 2.78 3.86 -3.00
C GLN A 50 2.10 2.88 -3.97
N GLN A 51 2.31 1.58 -3.73
CA GLN A 51 1.70 0.49 -4.49
C GLN A 51 0.60 -0.19 -3.67
N ALA A 52 -0.38 -0.78 -4.34
CA ALA A 52 -1.37 -1.64 -3.72
C ALA A 52 -0.95 -3.13 -3.81
N PRO A 53 -1.40 -3.99 -2.84
CA PRO A 53 -2.13 -3.61 -1.63
C PRO A 53 -1.23 -2.87 -0.63
N LEU A 54 -1.79 -1.90 0.10
CA LEU A 54 -1.06 -1.15 1.13
C LEU A 54 -1.82 -1.21 2.45
N ASP A 55 -1.21 -1.82 3.45
CA ASP A 55 -1.73 -1.85 4.81
C ASP A 55 -1.25 -0.62 5.57
N VAL A 56 -2.18 0.23 6.00
CA VAL A 56 -1.90 1.46 6.73
C VAL A 56 -2.40 1.33 8.16
N THR A 57 -1.54 1.63 9.12
CA THR A 57 -1.88 1.77 10.53
C THR A 57 -1.98 3.25 10.90
N LEU A 58 -3.13 3.65 11.44
CA LEU A 58 -3.42 5.02 11.87
C LEU A 58 -3.27 5.08 13.40
N LEU A 59 -2.49 6.03 13.89
CA LEU A 59 -2.10 6.18 15.30
C LEU A 59 -2.37 7.62 15.74
N ALA A 60 -3.25 7.82 16.72
CA ALA A 60 -3.59 9.15 17.21
C ALA A 60 -2.51 9.75 18.12
N ASN A 61 -1.71 8.91 18.81
CA ASN A 61 -0.66 9.33 19.75
C ASN A 61 -1.13 10.41 20.72
N ILE A 62 -2.22 10.12 21.44
CA ILE A 62 -2.87 11.07 22.34
C ILE A 62 -2.19 11.02 23.71
N THR A 63 -1.89 12.19 24.23
CA THR A 63 -1.51 12.40 25.64
C THR A 63 -2.66 13.10 26.34
N GLU A 64 -3.24 12.45 27.33
CA GLU A 64 -4.33 12.99 28.15
C GLU A 64 -3.78 13.56 29.46
N ALA A 65 -4.30 14.70 29.90
CA ALA A 65 -4.08 15.17 31.25
C ALA A 65 -5.11 14.52 32.21
N ASP A 66 -4.74 14.41 33.48
CA ASP A 66 -5.60 13.79 34.50
C ASP A 66 -7.00 14.44 34.55
N GLY A 67 -8.02 13.59 34.51
CA GLY A 67 -9.42 13.97 34.56
C GLY A 67 -10.03 14.46 33.26
N TRP A 68 -9.26 14.52 32.17
CA TRP A 68 -9.80 14.80 30.84
C TRP A 68 -10.22 13.51 30.13
N THR A 69 -11.15 13.67 29.21
CA THR A 69 -11.59 12.59 28.31
C THR A 69 -11.33 13.00 26.86
N CYS A 70 -10.96 12.05 25.99
CA CYS A 70 -10.84 12.33 24.59
C CYS A 70 -11.77 11.48 23.73
N LYS A 71 -12.22 12.05 22.62
CA LYS A 71 -12.99 11.36 21.57
C LYS A 71 -12.19 11.46 20.26
N PRO A 72 -11.37 10.45 19.92
CA PRO A 72 -10.67 10.43 18.66
C PRO A 72 -11.61 10.08 17.52
N GLU A 73 -11.35 10.63 16.33
CA GLU A 73 -12.07 10.28 15.11
C GLU A 73 -11.12 10.32 13.90
N TRP A 74 -10.98 9.18 13.22
CA TRP A 74 -10.31 9.05 11.95
C TRP A 74 -11.31 9.02 10.81
N ARG A 75 -11.07 9.79 9.77
CA ARG A 75 -11.82 9.75 8.51
C ARG A 75 -10.87 9.42 7.36
N ILE A 76 -11.29 8.48 6.52
CA ILE A 76 -10.56 8.08 5.31
C ILE A 76 -11.43 8.43 4.11
N TYR A 77 -10.89 9.18 3.17
CA TYR A 77 -11.57 9.62 1.97
C TYR A 77 -10.92 9.02 0.73
N ASP A 78 -11.71 8.79 -0.32
CA ASP A 78 -11.22 8.58 -1.68
C ASP A 78 -11.32 9.91 -2.44
N ALA A 79 -10.22 10.67 -2.46
CA ALA A 79 -10.14 11.96 -3.12
C ALA A 79 -10.21 11.85 -4.66
N SER A 80 -10.16 10.63 -5.22
CA SER A 80 -10.34 10.34 -6.64
C SER A 80 -11.81 10.06 -7.01
N SER A 81 -12.68 9.90 -6.02
CA SER A 81 -14.12 9.60 -6.19
C SER A 81 -14.91 10.83 -6.61
N GLU A 82 -16.04 10.63 -7.28
CA GLU A 82 -17.02 11.70 -7.55
C GLU A 82 -17.64 12.26 -6.25
N ASP A 83 -17.66 11.46 -5.18
CA ASP A 83 -18.12 11.81 -3.83
C ASP A 83 -16.93 11.88 -2.87
N ALA A 84 -15.95 12.72 -3.19
CA ALA A 84 -14.72 12.87 -2.40
C ALA A 84 -14.95 13.49 -1.00
N GLU A 85 -16.10 14.11 -0.77
CA GLU A 85 -16.43 14.74 0.53
C GLU A 85 -17.00 13.75 1.55
N THR A 86 -17.51 12.59 1.08
CA THR A 86 -18.04 11.54 1.96
C THR A 86 -16.93 10.56 2.36
N PRO A 87 -16.65 10.38 3.65
CA PRO A 87 -15.62 9.43 4.06
C PRO A 87 -16.00 7.99 3.70
N LEU A 88 -15.07 7.25 3.10
CA LEU A 88 -15.18 5.80 2.91
C LEU A 88 -15.31 5.05 4.24
N LEU A 89 -14.67 5.59 5.27
CA LEU A 89 -14.59 4.96 6.58
C LEU A 89 -14.42 6.03 7.65
N THR A 90 -15.16 5.86 8.77
CA THR A 90 -14.97 6.61 10.00
C THR A 90 -14.67 5.62 11.14
N ARG A 91 -13.67 5.94 11.98
CA ARG A 91 -13.25 5.16 13.15
C ARG A 91 -13.07 6.06 14.36
N PHE A 92 -13.43 5.54 15.52
CA PHE A 92 -13.38 6.28 16.80
C PHE A 92 -12.33 5.70 17.76
N GLU A 93 -11.55 4.75 17.32
CA GLU A 93 -10.45 4.18 18.09
C GLU A 93 -9.16 5.01 17.91
N PRO A 94 -8.33 5.17 18.96
CA PRO A 94 -7.03 5.86 18.85
C PRO A 94 -6.06 5.20 17.88
N THR A 95 -6.19 3.87 17.70
CA THR A 95 -5.40 3.09 16.74
C THR A 95 -6.34 2.27 15.88
N THR A 96 -6.18 2.35 14.56
CA THR A 96 -6.97 1.58 13.61
C THR A 96 -6.13 1.22 12.38
N GLN A 97 -6.63 0.30 11.57
CA GLN A 97 -5.96 -0.15 10.35
C GLN A 97 -6.90 -0.09 9.15
N TYR A 98 -6.30 0.16 7.99
CA TYR A 98 -7.01 0.16 6.72
C TYR A 98 -6.12 -0.38 5.60
N THR A 99 -6.66 -1.28 4.76
CA THR A 99 -5.95 -1.81 3.60
C THR A 99 -6.45 -1.13 2.33
N ILE A 100 -5.56 -0.43 1.64
CA ILE A 100 -5.87 0.20 0.35
C ILE A 100 -5.58 -0.81 -0.77
N THR A 101 -6.62 -1.18 -1.52
CA THR A 101 -6.52 -2.17 -2.61
C THR A 101 -6.80 -1.59 -3.99
N LYS A 102 -7.27 -0.34 -4.07
CA LYS A 102 -7.59 0.32 -5.35
C LYS A 102 -6.62 1.47 -5.61
N SER A 103 -6.27 1.69 -6.87
CA SER A 103 -5.55 2.88 -7.29
C SER A 103 -6.41 4.13 -7.12
N GLY A 104 -5.77 5.26 -6.83
CA GLY A 104 -6.42 6.52 -6.55
C GLY A 104 -5.68 7.34 -5.51
N LYS A 105 -6.21 8.50 -5.13
CA LYS A 105 -5.68 9.32 -4.05
C LYS A 105 -6.58 9.17 -2.82
N TYR A 106 -5.97 8.81 -1.70
CA TYR A 106 -6.63 8.66 -0.40
C TYR A 106 -6.15 9.73 0.55
N GLU A 107 -7.09 10.27 1.33
CA GLU A 107 -6.80 11.24 2.38
C GLU A 107 -7.25 10.68 3.73
N MET A 108 -6.33 10.64 4.69
CA MET A 108 -6.55 10.16 6.04
C MET A 108 -6.43 11.35 6.98
N GLN A 109 -7.56 11.72 7.58
CA GLN A 109 -7.64 12.90 8.42
C GLN A 109 -8.04 12.53 9.84
N PHE A 110 -7.39 13.17 10.81
CA PHE A 110 -7.65 12.96 12.23
C PHE A 110 -8.33 14.18 12.84
N PHE A 111 -9.36 13.86 13.64
CA PHE A 111 -10.09 14.81 14.48
C PHE A 111 -10.04 14.32 15.91
N VAL A 112 -10.01 15.22 16.87
CA VAL A 112 -10.12 14.87 18.28
C VAL A 112 -10.86 15.94 19.06
N THR A 113 -11.76 15.48 19.95
CA THR A 113 -12.42 16.36 20.93
C THR A 113 -11.89 15.99 22.31
N PHE A 114 -11.30 16.97 22.98
CA PHE A 114 -10.93 16.86 24.40
C PHE A 114 -12.01 17.48 25.26
N ILE A 115 -12.37 16.79 26.35
CA ILE A 115 -13.40 17.22 27.32
C ILE A 115 -12.73 17.39 28.68
N ASN A 116 -12.76 18.61 29.22
CA ASN A 116 -12.21 18.88 30.54
C ASN A 116 -13.14 18.35 31.67
N PRO A 117 -12.68 18.35 32.93
CA PRO A 117 -13.50 17.91 34.07
C PRO A 117 -14.79 18.72 34.27
N GLU A 118 -14.86 19.95 33.77
CA GLU A 118 -16.02 20.85 33.81
C GLU A 118 -17.01 20.58 32.66
N GLY A 119 -16.69 19.64 31.73
CA GLY A 119 -17.53 19.27 30.60
C GLY A 119 -17.43 20.21 29.40
N GLN A 120 -16.41 21.07 29.35
CA GLN A 120 -16.14 21.91 28.17
C GLN A 120 -15.43 21.08 27.09
N GLU A 121 -15.85 21.23 25.84
CA GLU A 121 -15.31 20.52 24.70
C GLU A 121 -14.36 21.42 23.90
N PHE A 122 -13.22 20.83 23.47
CA PHE A 122 -12.19 21.46 22.64
C PHE A 122 -11.94 20.58 21.44
N GLU A 123 -12.31 21.04 20.26
CA GLU A 123 -12.21 20.29 19.01
C GLU A 123 -10.94 20.70 18.25
N TYR A 124 -10.23 19.69 17.72
CA TYR A 124 -9.04 19.88 16.89
C TYR A 124 -9.19 19.04 15.61
N GLU A 125 -8.82 19.67 14.51
CA GLU A 125 -8.76 19.09 13.19
C GLU A 125 -7.31 19.18 12.69
N PHE A 126 -6.78 18.07 12.18
CA PHE A 126 -5.44 18.01 11.63
C PHE A 126 -5.47 18.00 10.10
N ASP A 127 -4.40 18.51 9.47
CA ASP A 127 -4.24 18.42 8.03
C ASP A 127 -4.26 16.95 7.58
N PRO A 128 -4.88 16.62 6.44
CA PRO A 128 -4.91 15.26 5.95
C PRO A 128 -3.52 14.77 5.53
N MET A 129 -3.27 13.47 5.75
CA MET A 129 -2.15 12.75 5.18
C MET A 129 -2.60 12.08 3.89
N SER A 130 -1.92 12.36 2.77
CA SER A 130 -2.35 11.95 1.43
C SER A 130 -1.50 10.78 0.92
N VAL A 131 -2.15 9.69 0.53
CA VAL A 131 -1.50 8.52 -0.10
C VAL A 131 -2.08 8.30 -1.49
N SER A 132 -1.25 8.43 -2.51
CA SER A 132 -1.59 8.09 -3.89
C SER A 132 -1.18 6.66 -4.21
N ILE A 133 -2.10 5.84 -4.70
CA ILE A 133 -1.81 4.48 -5.14
C ILE A 133 -1.66 4.44 -6.66
N SER A 134 -0.50 3.99 -7.12
CA SER A 134 -0.18 3.87 -8.54
C SER A 134 -1.07 2.84 -9.26
N THR A 135 -1.26 3.04 -10.57
CA THR A 135 -1.91 2.06 -11.44
C THR A 135 -1.08 0.79 -11.59
N SER A 136 -1.74 -0.30 -12.00
CA SER A 136 -1.09 -1.59 -12.11
C SER A 136 -0.20 -1.72 -13.33
N LYS A 137 0.87 -2.53 -13.19
CA LYS A 137 1.73 -3.00 -14.28
C LYS A 137 2.10 -4.45 -14.02
N LEU A 138 2.24 -5.23 -15.11
CA LEU A 138 2.64 -6.62 -15.05
C LEU A 138 3.43 -6.99 -16.30
N SER A 139 4.60 -7.59 -16.13
CA SER A 139 5.39 -8.16 -17.21
C SER A 139 6.16 -9.39 -16.75
N CYS A 140 6.54 -10.23 -17.71
CA CYS A 140 7.37 -11.40 -17.45
C CYS A 140 8.38 -11.61 -18.58
N PRO A 141 9.58 -12.14 -18.30
CA PRO A 141 10.60 -12.40 -19.29
C PRO A 141 10.19 -13.49 -20.29
N ASP A 142 10.94 -13.59 -21.40
CA ASP A 142 10.74 -14.64 -22.44
C ASP A 142 11.47 -15.94 -22.12
N GLY A 143 12.35 -15.94 -21.12
CA GLY A 143 13.12 -17.09 -20.71
C GLY A 143 13.97 -16.81 -19.48
N PHE A 144 14.63 -17.85 -18.99
CA PHE A 144 15.63 -17.81 -17.93
C PHE A 144 16.61 -18.97 -18.05
N SER A 145 17.73 -18.89 -17.32
CA SER A 145 18.83 -19.85 -17.43
C SER A 145 19.26 -20.39 -16.07
N PRO A 146 18.56 -21.40 -15.53
CA PRO A 146 18.83 -21.97 -14.20
C PRO A 146 20.10 -22.84 -14.20
N ASN A 147 21.28 -22.22 -14.41
CA ASN A 147 22.60 -22.85 -14.51
C ASN A 147 23.53 -22.49 -13.33
N ASN A 148 23.05 -21.64 -12.40
CA ASN A 148 23.75 -21.21 -11.20
C ASN A 148 25.03 -20.41 -11.49
N ASP A 149 25.02 -19.58 -12.54
CA ASP A 149 26.09 -18.64 -12.85
C ASP A 149 25.88 -17.22 -12.29
N GLY A 150 24.73 -16.99 -11.62
CA GLY A 150 24.34 -15.72 -11.01
C GLY A 150 23.52 -14.79 -11.92
N TYR A 151 23.26 -15.19 -13.17
CA TYR A 151 22.51 -14.39 -14.13
C TYR A 151 21.26 -15.13 -14.62
N ASN A 152 20.11 -14.52 -14.48
CA ASN A 152 18.82 -15.09 -14.92
C ASN A 152 18.55 -16.52 -14.44
N ASP A 153 19.13 -16.94 -13.31
CA ASP A 153 18.97 -18.26 -12.75
C ASP A 153 17.53 -18.54 -12.27
N VAL A 154 16.80 -17.48 -11.99
CA VAL A 154 15.44 -17.52 -11.44
C VAL A 154 14.49 -16.74 -12.33
N PHE A 155 13.34 -17.33 -12.63
CA PHE A 155 12.28 -16.64 -13.33
C PHE A 155 11.53 -15.72 -12.37
N HIS A 156 11.60 -14.41 -12.61
CA HIS A 156 10.87 -13.41 -11.85
C HIS A 156 9.83 -12.69 -12.70
N VAL A 157 8.68 -12.44 -12.12
CA VAL A 157 7.66 -11.54 -12.66
C VAL A 157 7.92 -10.14 -12.15
N THR A 158 7.86 -9.15 -13.06
CA THR A 158 7.91 -7.73 -12.67
C THR A 158 6.49 -7.20 -12.58
N TYR A 159 6.11 -6.67 -11.43
CA TYR A 159 4.76 -6.19 -11.20
C TYR A 159 4.73 -4.93 -10.32
N GLN A 160 3.62 -4.21 -10.39
CA GLN A 160 3.33 -3.02 -9.59
C GLN A 160 1.83 -2.96 -9.36
N SER A 161 1.41 -2.66 -8.13
CA SER A 161 -0.01 -2.49 -7.76
C SER A 161 -0.92 -3.62 -8.25
N ILE A 162 -0.48 -4.86 -8.12
CA ILE A 162 -1.26 -6.07 -8.39
C ILE A 162 -1.88 -6.56 -7.08
N VAL A 163 -3.20 -6.72 -7.06
CA VAL A 163 -3.96 -7.11 -5.86
C VAL A 163 -4.40 -8.57 -5.88
N LYS A 164 -4.30 -9.23 -7.02
CA LYS A 164 -4.52 -10.66 -7.15
C LYS A 164 -3.65 -11.20 -8.26
N MET A 165 -2.99 -12.34 -8.02
CA MET A 165 -2.14 -13.02 -9.00
C MET A 165 -2.22 -14.54 -8.82
N GLU A 166 -2.19 -15.26 -9.93
CA GLU A 166 -2.00 -16.69 -9.98
C GLU A 166 -1.24 -17.06 -11.24
N GLY A 167 -0.06 -17.65 -11.07
CA GLY A 167 0.79 -18.12 -12.16
C GLY A 167 1.03 -19.63 -12.09
N ARG A 168 1.07 -20.28 -13.25
CA ARG A 168 1.32 -21.72 -13.37
C ARG A 168 2.22 -22.01 -14.55
N PHE A 169 3.25 -22.82 -14.33
CA PHE A 169 4.11 -23.35 -15.37
C PHE A 169 3.73 -24.77 -15.77
N PHE A 170 3.77 -25.04 -17.06
CA PHE A 170 3.47 -26.34 -17.64
C PHE A 170 4.57 -26.77 -18.60
N ASN A 171 4.80 -28.09 -18.69
CA ASN A 171 5.57 -28.66 -19.78
C ASN A 171 4.70 -28.83 -21.05
N ARG A 172 5.30 -29.27 -22.17
CA ARG A 172 4.61 -29.50 -23.46
C ARG A 172 3.50 -30.54 -23.43
N TRP A 173 3.45 -31.37 -22.39
CA TRP A 173 2.39 -32.37 -22.20
C TRP A 173 1.24 -31.86 -21.31
N GLY A 174 1.29 -30.58 -20.88
CA GLY A 174 0.28 -29.99 -20.01
C GLY A 174 0.41 -30.36 -18.53
N GLN A 175 1.50 -31.03 -18.14
CA GLN A 175 1.79 -31.29 -16.73
C GLN A 175 2.23 -30.00 -16.05
N ARG A 176 1.57 -29.63 -14.93
CA ARG A 176 1.95 -28.49 -14.10
C ARG A 176 3.25 -28.80 -13.35
N LEU A 177 4.21 -27.90 -13.46
CA LEU A 177 5.53 -28.01 -12.85
C LEU A 177 5.70 -27.11 -11.63
N TYR A 178 5.17 -25.88 -11.69
CA TYR A 178 5.28 -24.89 -10.65
C TYR A 178 4.04 -24.01 -10.60
N SER A 179 3.73 -23.43 -9.45
CA SER A 179 2.68 -22.44 -9.30
C SER A 179 3.09 -21.40 -8.26
N PHE A 180 2.62 -20.17 -8.47
CA PHE A 180 2.88 -19.04 -7.59
C PHE A 180 1.68 -18.11 -7.52
N ASP A 181 1.63 -17.34 -6.46
CA ASP A 181 0.69 -16.23 -6.24
C ASP A 181 1.41 -15.05 -5.58
N LEU A 182 0.69 -14.04 -5.09
CA LEU A 182 1.30 -12.87 -4.45
C LEU A 182 2.09 -13.21 -3.18
N SER A 183 1.85 -14.34 -2.54
CA SER A 183 2.55 -14.72 -1.31
C SER A 183 3.96 -15.23 -1.54
N ASN A 184 4.28 -15.70 -2.76
CA ASN A 184 5.57 -16.31 -3.10
C ASN A 184 6.15 -15.85 -4.46
N VAL A 185 5.52 -14.89 -5.15
CA VAL A 185 5.99 -14.41 -6.47
C VAL A 185 7.41 -13.82 -6.42
N ASP A 186 7.77 -13.19 -5.33
CA ASP A 186 9.08 -12.55 -5.15
C ASP A 186 10.22 -13.55 -4.99
N GLU A 187 9.92 -14.79 -4.56
CA GLU A 187 10.90 -15.87 -4.52
C GLU A 187 11.32 -16.30 -5.92
N GLY A 188 10.41 -16.14 -6.91
CA GLY A 188 10.59 -16.60 -8.28
C GLY A 188 10.60 -18.12 -8.40
N TRP A 189 10.90 -18.62 -9.62
CA TRP A 189 11.08 -20.05 -9.85
C TRP A 189 12.50 -20.36 -10.34
N ASP A 190 13.20 -21.17 -9.59
CA ASP A 190 14.59 -21.60 -9.85
C ASP A 190 14.71 -22.74 -10.90
N GLY A 191 13.62 -23.05 -11.61
CA GLY A 191 13.59 -24.10 -12.63
C GLY A 191 13.69 -25.53 -12.07
N LYS A 192 13.49 -25.75 -10.76
CA LYS A 192 13.52 -27.09 -10.20
C LYS A 192 12.13 -27.69 -10.04
N VAL A 193 12.05 -29.00 -10.29
CA VAL A 193 10.91 -29.86 -9.99
C VAL A 193 11.46 -31.08 -9.24
N ASP A 194 10.92 -31.37 -8.06
CA ASP A 194 11.40 -32.46 -7.18
C ASP A 194 12.92 -32.41 -6.92
N GLY A 195 13.45 -31.18 -6.75
CA GLY A 195 14.86 -30.92 -6.47
C GLY A 195 15.81 -31.07 -7.67
N LYS A 196 15.29 -31.30 -8.88
CA LYS A 196 16.08 -31.41 -10.10
C LYS A 196 15.77 -30.28 -11.06
N VAL A 197 16.81 -29.68 -11.62
CA VAL A 197 16.68 -28.65 -12.66
C VAL A 197 16.02 -29.29 -13.90
N ILE A 198 15.03 -28.57 -14.46
CA ILE A 198 14.34 -28.98 -15.68
C ILE A 198 15.30 -28.92 -16.89
N LYS A 199 14.98 -29.66 -17.95
CA LYS A 199 15.79 -29.68 -19.17
C LYS A 199 15.59 -28.42 -20.01
N ASP A 200 16.58 -28.12 -20.85
CA ASP A 200 16.45 -27.12 -21.89
C ASP A 200 15.21 -27.35 -22.74
N GLY A 201 14.52 -26.26 -23.05
CA GLY A 201 13.32 -26.34 -23.87
C GLY A 201 12.33 -25.22 -23.64
N VAL A 202 11.15 -25.41 -24.23
CA VAL A 202 10.05 -24.44 -24.12
C VAL A 202 9.03 -24.95 -23.09
N TYR A 203 8.70 -24.08 -22.17
CA TYR A 203 7.68 -24.27 -21.13
C TYR A 203 6.57 -23.23 -21.32
N PHE A 204 5.43 -23.44 -20.71
CA PHE A 204 4.26 -22.59 -20.92
C PHE A 204 3.85 -21.96 -19.59
N LEU A 205 3.83 -20.65 -19.56
CA LEU A 205 3.28 -19.86 -18.45
C LEU A 205 1.81 -19.52 -18.74
N ASN A 206 0.96 -19.78 -17.75
CA ASN A 206 -0.38 -19.20 -17.66
C ASN A 206 -0.40 -18.35 -16.41
N LEU A 207 -0.52 -17.02 -16.59
CA LEU A 207 -0.50 -16.04 -15.53
C LEU A 207 -1.74 -15.18 -15.60
N GLN A 208 -2.55 -15.20 -14.56
CA GLN A 208 -3.73 -14.36 -14.40
C GLN A 208 -3.53 -13.40 -13.22
N ALA A 209 -3.89 -12.13 -13.41
CA ALA A 209 -3.78 -11.15 -12.37
C ALA A 209 -4.86 -10.06 -12.48
N VAL A 210 -5.06 -9.36 -11.37
CA VAL A 210 -5.95 -8.18 -11.29
C VAL A 210 -5.17 -7.05 -10.67
N GLY A 211 -5.18 -5.91 -11.33
CA GLY A 211 -4.56 -4.67 -10.87
C GLY A 211 -5.46 -3.90 -9.91
N SER A 212 -4.86 -3.01 -9.13
CA SER A 212 -5.55 -2.07 -8.24
C SER A 212 -6.50 -1.12 -8.98
N ASP A 213 -6.22 -0.84 -10.25
CA ASP A 213 -7.04 -0.05 -11.18
C ASP A 213 -8.15 -0.86 -11.86
N GLY A 214 -8.30 -2.15 -11.50
CA GLY A 214 -9.26 -3.08 -12.07
C GLY A 214 -8.81 -3.70 -13.41
N ALA A 215 -7.60 -3.39 -13.89
CA ALA A 215 -7.04 -4.02 -15.07
C ALA A 215 -6.91 -5.53 -14.87
N LYS A 216 -7.30 -6.30 -15.90
CA LYS A 216 -7.20 -7.77 -15.89
C LYS A 216 -6.10 -8.20 -16.83
N TYR A 217 -5.21 -9.03 -16.33
CA TYR A 217 -4.11 -9.62 -17.06
C TYR A 217 -4.38 -11.11 -17.26
N ASP A 218 -4.31 -11.59 -18.51
CA ASP A 218 -4.36 -13.03 -18.87
C ASP A 218 -3.20 -13.29 -19.85
N ILE A 219 -2.05 -13.68 -19.29
CA ILE A 219 -0.81 -13.89 -20.01
C ILE A 219 -0.62 -15.39 -20.23
N LYS A 220 -0.60 -15.80 -21.50
CA LYS A 220 -0.23 -17.15 -21.92
C LYS A 220 1.01 -17.05 -22.77
N LYS A 221 2.14 -17.50 -22.24
CA LYS A 221 3.45 -17.24 -22.84
C LYS A 221 4.31 -18.49 -22.88
N ALA A 222 5.03 -18.65 -23.98
CA ALA A 222 6.10 -19.63 -24.08
C ALA A 222 7.36 -19.05 -23.41
N ILE A 223 7.96 -19.80 -22.50
CA ILE A 223 9.15 -19.41 -21.75
C ILE A 223 10.28 -20.36 -22.12
N ASN A 224 11.39 -19.79 -22.58
CA ASN A 224 12.57 -20.55 -22.95
C ASN A 224 13.43 -20.83 -21.70
N VAL A 225 13.83 -22.07 -21.52
CA VAL A 225 14.78 -22.49 -20.48
C VAL A 225 16.04 -22.98 -21.15
N LEU A 226 17.20 -22.38 -20.80
CA LEU A 226 18.48 -22.60 -21.44
C LEU A 226 19.58 -22.79 -20.37
N THR A 227 19.75 -24.01 -19.86
CA THR A 227 20.72 -24.32 -18.79
C THR A 227 22.19 -24.24 -19.25
N GLY A 228 22.42 -24.30 -20.56
CA GLY A 228 23.75 -24.17 -21.17
C GLY A 228 24.13 -22.75 -21.58
N TYR A 229 23.23 -21.78 -21.44
CA TYR A 229 23.51 -20.37 -21.78
C TYR A 229 24.40 -19.76 -20.69
N ARG A 230 25.51 -19.15 -21.11
CA ARG A 230 26.34 -18.30 -20.27
C ARG A 230 26.43 -16.93 -20.94
N GLU A 231 26.17 -15.88 -20.18
CA GLU A 231 26.41 -14.53 -20.64
C GLU A 231 27.94 -14.39 -20.79
N ASN A 232 28.41 -14.13 -22.01
CA ASN A 232 29.85 -13.94 -22.25
C ASN A 232 30.25 -12.64 -21.56
N GLU A 233 31.29 -12.73 -20.74
CA GLU A 233 32.03 -11.60 -20.15
C GLU A 233 32.48 -10.56 -21.19
#